data_3d9e09ef91e3c40422510aaf74e0c086
#
_entry.id   3d9e09ef91e3c40422510aaf74e0c086
#
_cell.length_a   1.000
_cell.length_b   1.000
_cell.length_c   1.000
_cell.angle_alpha   90.00
_cell.angle_beta   90.00
_cell.angle_gamma   90.00
#
_symmetry.space_group_name_H-M   'P 1'
#
loop_
_entity.id
_entity.type
_entity.pdbx_description
1 polymer ?
#
loop_
_entity_poly.entity_id
_entity_poly.type
_entity_poly.pdbx_seq_one_letter_code
_entity_poly.pdbx_strand_id
1 'polypeptide(L)' 'MDVERLNIYRRLRDFKVPATVLEDIFSSEKDSLILLEAVRALKKDGFKDDQAADEISKMIFKEIEIEPDHLMKEEK' A
#
# COMPACT_ATOMS: atom_id res chain seq x y z
N MET A 1 14.45 8.75 1.99
CA MET A 1 13.44 8.10 1.16
C MET A 1 13.17 8.97 -0.06
N ASP A 2 13.11 8.37 -1.23
CA ASP A 2 12.90 9.18 -2.42
C ASP A 2 11.43 9.59 -2.54
N VAL A 3 11.17 10.52 -3.46
CA VAL A 3 9.86 11.14 -3.58
C VAL A 3 8.78 10.11 -3.95
N GLU A 4 9.12 9.17 -4.82
CA GLU A 4 8.17 8.17 -5.26
C GLU A 4 7.70 7.29 -4.10
N ARG A 5 8.65 6.84 -3.28
CA ARG A 5 8.30 6.02 -2.12
C ARG A 5 7.49 6.81 -1.10
N LEU A 6 7.87 8.07 -0.87
CA LEU A 6 7.15 8.91 0.06
C LEU A 6 5.70 9.11 -0.40
N ASN A 7 5.52 9.37 -1.70
CA ASN A 7 4.18 9.57 -2.23
C ASN A 7 3.30 8.35 -2.02
N ILE A 8 3.81 7.16 -2.36
CA ILE A 8 3.00 5.97 -2.23
C ILE A 8 2.76 5.62 -0.76
N TYR A 9 3.74 5.88 0.10
CA TYR A 9 3.58 5.67 1.53
C TYR A 9 2.39 6.48 2.05
N ARG A 10 2.37 7.77 1.71
CA ARG A 10 1.32 8.67 2.20
C ARG A 10 -0.05 8.25 1.68
N ARG A 11 -0.13 7.87 0.41
CA ARG A 11 -1.40 7.45 -0.17
C ARG A 11 -1.91 6.16 0.45
N LEU A 12 -1.02 5.22 0.72
CA LEU A 12 -1.40 3.98 1.36
C LEU A 12 -1.89 4.24 2.79
N ARG A 13 -1.28 5.20 3.49
CA ARG A 13 -1.79 5.59 4.80
C ARG A 13 -3.20 6.18 4.69
N ASP A 14 -3.47 6.92 3.64
CA ASP A 14 -4.81 7.46 3.41
C ASP A 14 -5.84 6.34 3.24
N PHE A 15 -5.42 5.19 2.74
CA PHE A 15 -6.29 4.03 2.57
C PHE A 15 -6.26 3.09 3.77
N LYS A 16 -5.76 3.57 4.90
CA LYS A 16 -5.84 2.86 6.18
C LYS A 16 -4.86 1.69 6.30
N VAL A 17 -3.82 1.66 5.49
CA VAL A 17 -2.76 0.67 5.66
C VAL A 17 -1.97 1.04 6.92
N PRO A 18 -1.82 0.13 7.89
CA PRO A 18 -1.11 0.45 9.12
C PRO A 18 0.33 0.87 8.86
N ALA A 19 0.79 1.87 9.63
CA ALA A 19 2.14 2.38 9.46
C ALA A 19 3.20 1.29 9.68
N THR A 20 2.95 0.40 10.65
CA THR A 20 3.91 -0.69 10.93
C THR A 20 4.07 -1.60 9.73
N VAL A 21 2.99 -1.87 9.02
CA VAL A 21 3.05 -2.71 7.81
C VAL A 21 3.86 -2.00 6.73
N LEU A 22 3.62 -0.70 6.54
CA LEU A 22 4.36 0.05 5.54
C LEU A 22 5.83 0.14 5.89
N GLU A 23 6.14 0.31 7.18
CA GLU A 23 7.53 0.36 7.60
C GLU A 23 8.23 -0.96 7.33
N ASP A 24 7.54 -2.08 7.54
CA ASP A 24 8.10 -3.38 7.21
C ASP A 24 8.39 -3.49 5.72
N ILE A 25 7.44 -3.09 4.89
CA ILE A 25 7.60 -3.17 3.44
C ILE A 25 8.77 -2.31 2.99
N PHE A 26 8.82 -1.07 3.47
CA PHE A 26 9.84 -0.13 3.02
C PHE A 26 11.20 -0.34 3.70
N SER A 27 11.27 -1.14 4.74
CA SER A 27 12.56 -1.50 5.34
C SER A 27 13.25 -2.58 4.54
N SER A 28 12.51 -3.33 3.72
CA SER A 28 13.07 -4.33 2.82
C SER A 28 13.18 -3.73 1.43
N GLU A 29 14.39 -3.66 0.90
CA GLU A 29 14.59 -3.11 -0.43
C GLU A 29 13.84 -3.92 -1.49
N LYS A 30 13.88 -5.24 -1.35
CA LYS A 30 13.19 -6.11 -2.28
C LYS A 30 11.69 -5.86 -2.28
N ASP A 31 11.09 -5.78 -1.09
CA ASP A 31 9.66 -5.58 -0.98
C ASP A 31 9.25 -4.20 -1.49
N SER A 32 10.06 -3.19 -1.20
CA SER A 32 9.72 -1.84 -1.66
C SER A 32 9.83 -1.75 -3.19
N LEU A 33 10.78 -2.45 -3.81
CA LEU A 33 10.87 -2.47 -5.26
C LEU A 33 9.67 -3.16 -5.88
N ILE A 34 9.23 -4.27 -5.29
CA ILE A 34 8.04 -4.97 -5.78
C ILE A 34 6.83 -4.05 -5.72
N LEU A 35 6.68 -3.34 -4.62
CA LEU A 35 5.56 -2.41 -4.44
C LEU A 35 5.60 -1.31 -5.50
N LEU A 36 6.77 -0.71 -5.71
CA LEU A 36 6.90 0.37 -6.68
C LEU A 36 6.64 -0.12 -8.09
N GLU A 37 7.11 -1.32 -8.42
CA GLU A 37 6.86 -1.88 -9.75
C GLU A 37 5.38 -2.14 -9.95
N ALA A 38 4.68 -2.60 -8.92
CA ALA A 38 3.25 -2.80 -9.02
C ALA A 38 2.52 -1.49 -9.26
N VAL A 39 2.93 -0.43 -8.55
CA VAL A 39 2.33 0.89 -8.75
C VAL A 39 2.57 1.38 -10.17
N ARG A 40 3.80 1.23 -10.66
CA ARG A 40 4.12 1.67 -12.01
C ARG A 40 3.31 0.92 -13.06
N ALA A 41 3.14 -0.39 -12.86
CA ALA A 41 2.36 -1.19 -13.79
C ALA A 41 0.91 -0.72 -13.84
N LEU A 42 0.33 -0.43 -12.69
CA LEU A 42 -1.04 0.07 -12.64
C LEU A 42 -1.16 1.42 -13.32
N LYS A 43 -0.22 2.32 -13.09
CA LYS A 43 -0.25 3.62 -13.73
C LYS A 43 -0.09 3.50 -15.23
N LYS A 44 0.73 2.56 -15.68
CA LYS A 44 0.90 2.29 -17.10
C LYS A 44 -0.42 1.82 -17.72
N ASP A 45 -1.23 1.10 -16.98
CA ASP A 45 -2.53 0.63 -17.43
C ASP A 45 -3.61 1.72 -17.40
N GLY A 46 -3.24 2.92 -16.95
CA GLY A 46 -4.17 4.04 -16.93
C GLY A 46 -4.69 4.42 -15.56
N PHE A 47 -4.25 3.73 -14.53
CA PHE A 47 -4.65 4.08 -13.15
C PHE A 47 -3.98 5.38 -12.72
N LYS A 48 -4.72 6.21 -12.01
CA LYS A 48 -4.14 7.40 -11.40
C LYS A 48 -3.48 7.00 -10.08
N ASP A 49 -2.71 7.94 -9.52
CA ASP A 49 -1.97 7.65 -8.28
C ASP A 49 -2.88 7.11 -7.19
N ASP A 50 -4.02 7.77 -6.96
CA ASP A 50 -4.96 7.33 -5.93
C ASP A 50 -5.55 5.97 -6.22
N GLN A 51 -5.87 5.73 -7.49
CA GLN A 51 -6.43 4.45 -7.90
C GLN A 51 -5.41 3.34 -7.74
N ALA A 52 -4.17 3.61 -8.11
CA ALA A 52 -3.10 2.62 -7.94
C ALA A 52 -2.91 2.31 -6.47
N ALA A 53 -2.90 3.33 -5.62
CA ALA A 53 -2.74 3.13 -4.18
C ALA A 53 -3.90 2.31 -3.61
N ASP A 54 -5.12 2.56 -4.09
CA ASP A 54 -6.27 1.79 -3.66
C ASP A 54 -6.09 0.30 -3.97
N GLU A 55 -5.69 0.00 -5.19
CA GLU A 55 -5.46 -1.39 -5.58
C GLU A 55 -4.34 -2.03 -4.77
N ILE A 56 -3.26 -1.28 -4.56
CA ILE A 56 -2.13 -1.79 -3.77
C ILE A 56 -2.57 -2.05 -2.33
N SER A 57 -3.36 -1.14 -1.75
CA SER A 57 -3.82 -1.33 -0.38
C SER A 57 -4.66 -2.59 -0.23
N LYS A 58 -5.52 -2.85 -1.22
CA LYS A 58 -6.32 -4.08 -1.21
C LYS A 58 -5.44 -5.33 -1.27
N MET A 59 -4.39 -5.28 -2.09
CA MET A 59 -3.47 -6.39 -2.18
C MET A 59 -2.72 -6.61 -0.86
N ILE A 60 -2.32 -5.53 -0.21
CA ILE A 60 -1.64 -5.62 1.07
C ILE A 60 -2.55 -6.26 2.11
N PHE A 61 -3.79 -5.80 2.20
CA PHE A 61 -4.73 -6.37 3.18
C PHE A 61 -4.96 -7.85 2.93
N LYS A 62 -5.05 -8.24 1.67
CA LYS A 62 -5.26 -9.63 1.32
C LYS A 62 -4.04 -10.49 1.66
N GLU A 63 -2.85 -9.97 1.37
CA GLU A 63 -1.59 -10.72 1.58
C GLU A 63 -1.33 -10.98 3.05
N ILE A 64 -1.55 -9.98 3.89
CA ILE A 64 -1.24 -10.07 5.31
C ILE A 64 -2.47 -10.40 6.16
N GLU A 65 -3.63 -10.54 5.52
CA GLU A 65 -4.89 -10.89 6.18
C GLU A 65 -5.22 -9.95 7.33
N ILE A 66 -4.98 -8.65 7.10
CA ILE A 66 -5.28 -7.62 8.08
C ILE A 66 -6.45 -6.77 7.58
N GLU A 67 -7.37 -6.47 8.47
CA GLU A 67 -8.46 -5.58 8.15
C GLU A 67 -8.01 -4.14 8.14
N PRO A 68 -8.69 -3.28 7.39
CA PRO A 68 -8.43 -1.85 7.51
C PRO A 68 -8.59 -1.40 8.95
N ASP A 69 -7.89 -0.36 9.29
CA ASP A 69 -7.83 0.14 10.65
C ASP A 69 -9.17 0.74 11.08
N HIS A 70 -10.06 -0.12 11.57
CA HIS A 70 -11.35 0.28 12.12
C HIS A 70 -11.91 -0.82 12.96
N LEU A 71 -11.95 -1.53 12.82
CA LEU A 71 -12.44 -2.60 13.15
C LEU A 71 -12.67 -3.40 13.94
N MET A 72 -12.69 -3.62 13.88
CA MET A 72 -12.86 -4.50 14.22
C MET A 72 -13.84 -4.97 14.53
N LYS A 73 -14.34 -4.77 14.26
CA LYS A 73 -15.22 -5.22 14.46
C LYS A 73 -15.76 -6.06 14.51
N GLU A 74 -15.71 -6.19 14.35
CA GLU A 74 -16.25 -7.05 14.32
C GLU A 74 -16.75 -7.71 14.53
N GLU A 75 -16.79 -7.80 14.58
CA GLU A 75 -17.32 -8.57 14.73
C GLU A 75 -17.89 -8.99 14.92
N LYS A 76 -18.04 -9.05 14.85
CA LYS A 76 -18.70 -9.59 14.99
C LYS A 76 -19.12 -9.76 15.23
#